data_aed0c9f389c57336db16ced9d6ffd381
#
_entry.id   aed0c9f389c57336db16ced9d6ffd381
#
_cell.length_a   1.000
_cell.length_b   1.000
_cell.length_c   1.000
_cell.angle_alpha   90.00
_cell.angle_beta   90.00
_cell.angle_gamma   90.00
#
_symmetry.space_group_name_H-M   'P 1'
#
loop_
_entity.id
_entity.type
_entity.pdbx_description
1 polymer ?
#
loop_
_entity_poly.entity_id
_entity_poly.type
_entity_poly.pdbx_seq_one_letter_code
_entity_poly.pdbx_strand_id
1 'polypeptide(L)' 'MNGLIALAHQQFPQASINAQSALGSFPEWDSLGHFNLLLLVEQHYAVRFEPHELAELKSLADIQQALQSKGVAV' A
#
# COMPACT_ATOMS: atom_id res chain seq x y z
N MET A 1 1.79 -4.67 -9.87
CA MET A 1 2.66 -4.40 -8.69
C MET A 1 3.55 -3.18 -8.87
N ASN A 2 4.03 -2.91 -10.09
CA ASN A 2 4.91 -1.73 -10.31
C ASN A 2 4.27 -0.42 -9.90
N GLY A 3 2.97 -0.25 -10.15
CA GLY A 3 2.27 0.97 -9.73
C GLY A 3 2.21 1.14 -8.22
N LEU A 4 2.02 0.05 -7.48
CA LEU A 4 2.04 0.08 -6.02
C LEU A 4 3.42 0.40 -5.48
N ILE A 5 4.45 -0.16 -6.08
CA ILE A 5 5.84 0.14 -5.69
C ILE A 5 6.12 1.63 -5.91
N ALA A 6 5.68 2.19 -7.03
CA ALA A 6 5.86 3.60 -7.33
C ALA A 6 5.15 4.49 -6.29
N LEU A 7 3.93 4.13 -5.90
CA LEU A 7 3.20 4.87 -4.87
C LEU A 7 3.90 4.78 -3.52
N ALA A 8 4.41 3.60 -3.18
CA ALA A 8 5.16 3.41 -1.95
C ALA A 8 6.43 4.28 -1.95
N HIS A 9 7.09 4.43 -3.10
CA HIS A 9 8.25 5.32 -3.21
C HIS A 9 7.87 6.78 -3.02
N GLN A 10 6.67 7.19 -3.41
CA GLN A 10 6.20 8.54 -3.14
C GLN A 10 6.02 8.78 -1.64
N GLN A 11 5.52 7.79 -0.93
CA GLN A 11 5.33 7.90 0.51
C GLN A 11 6.65 7.75 1.28
N PHE A 12 7.54 6.88 0.80
CA PHE A 12 8.80 6.56 1.48
C PHE A 12 9.97 6.74 0.49
N PRO A 13 10.31 7.99 0.13
CA PRO A 13 11.27 8.24 -0.95
C PRO A 13 12.70 7.78 -0.66
N GLN A 14 13.05 7.59 0.61
CA GLN A 14 14.38 7.17 1.02
C GLN A 14 14.53 5.65 1.15
N ALA A 15 13.44 4.91 1.03
CA ALA A 15 13.44 3.48 1.32
C ALA A 15 13.67 2.64 0.08
N SER A 16 14.26 1.46 0.28
CA SER A 16 14.33 0.42 -0.75
C SER A 16 13.04 -0.39 -0.71
N ILE A 17 12.27 -0.33 -1.78
CA ILE A 17 10.95 -0.95 -1.83
C ILE A 17 10.90 -1.99 -2.93
N ASN A 18 10.32 -3.14 -2.62
CA ASN A 18 10.11 -4.22 -3.59
C ASN A 18 8.76 -4.89 -3.32
N ALA A 19 8.45 -5.93 -4.08
CA ALA A 19 7.17 -6.61 -3.99
C ALA A 19 6.92 -7.27 -2.63
N GLN A 20 7.96 -7.51 -1.85
CA GLN A 20 7.86 -8.12 -0.52
C GLN A 20 7.85 -7.10 0.62
N SER A 21 7.94 -5.82 0.31
CA SER A 21 7.94 -4.78 1.36
C SER A 21 6.63 -4.74 2.12
N ALA A 22 6.71 -4.49 3.41
CA ALA A 22 5.56 -4.56 4.32
C ALA A 22 5.71 -3.56 5.46
N LEU A 23 4.62 -3.35 6.18
CA LEU A 23 4.61 -2.56 7.41
C LEU A 23 5.72 -3.08 8.33
N GLY A 24 6.61 -2.18 8.75
CA GLY A 24 7.74 -2.55 9.59
C GLY A 24 8.98 -2.97 8.85
N SER A 25 8.97 -3.04 7.51
CA SER A 25 10.17 -3.36 6.72
C SER A 25 11.29 -2.35 6.94
N PHE A 26 10.92 -1.11 7.23
CA PHE A 26 11.87 -0.04 7.56
C PHE A 26 11.16 0.95 8.49
N PRO A 27 11.91 1.78 9.24
CA PRO A 27 11.29 2.63 10.27
C PRO A 27 10.22 3.58 9.79
N GLU A 28 10.33 4.07 8.56
CA GLU A 28 9.36 5.04 8.02
C GLU A 28 7.99 4.42 7.75
N TRP A 29 7.95 3.11 7.54
CA TRP A 29 6.69 2.42 7.33
C TRP A 29 6.12 1.95 8.66
N ASP A 30 5.73 2.90 9.47
CA ASP A 30 5.01 2.71 10.73
C ASP A 30 3.50 2.87 10.48
N SER A 31 2.72 2.93 11.55
CA SER A 31 1.26 3.03 11.46
C SER A 31 0.81 4.27 10.68
N LEU A 32 1.44 5.42 10.94
CA LEU A 32 1.08 6.66 10.25
C LEU A 32 1.47 6.61 8.78
N GLY A 33 2.70 6.15 8.48
CA GLY A 33 3.15 6.00 7.10
C GLY A 33 2.29 5.02 6.33
N HIS A 34 1.87 3.94 6.98
CA HIS A 34 0.99 2.94 6.38
C HIS A 34 -0.37 3.56 6.01
N PHE A 35 -0.96 4.30 6.94
CA PHE A 35 -2.24 4.96 6.69
C PHE A 35 -2.13 5.93 5.51
N ASN A 36 -1.06 6.72 5.46
CA ASN A 36 -0.84 7.67 4.37
C ASN A 36 -0.66 6.95 3.03
N LEU A 37 0.04 5.81 3.02
CA LEU A 37 0.19 5.01 1.82
C LEU A 37 -1.15 4.50 1.32
N LEU A 38 -2.00 4.00 2.22
CA LEU A 38 -3.33 3.52 1.83
C LEU A 38 -4.19 4.64 1.26
N LEU A 39 -4.06 5.86 1.78
CA LEU A 39 -4.77 7.02 1.22
C LEU A 39 -4.31 7.31 -0.21
N LEU A 40 -2.99 7.23 -0.47
CA LEU A 40 -2.46 7.40 -1.82
C LEU A 40 -3.02 6.34 -2.77
N VAL A 41 -3.07 5.09 -2.31
CA VAL A 41 -3.60 3.99 -3.11
C VAL A 41 -5.06 4.22 -3.44
N GLU A 42 -5.87 4.62 -2.44
CA GLU A 42 -7.28 4.89 -2.66
C GLU A 42 -7.49 5.99 -3.71
N GLN A 43 -6.70 7.06 -3.62
CA GLN A 43 -6.81 8.17 -4.55
C GLN A 43 -6.35 7.78 -5.95
N HIS A 44 -5.26 7.06 -6.05
CA HIS A 44 -4.67 6.70 -7.34
C HIS A 44 -5.58 5.74 -8.13
N TYR A 45 -6.14 4.76 -7.45
CA TYR A 45 -6.97 3.73 -8.09
C TYR A 45 -8.46 4.01 -7.98
N ALA A 46 -8.86 5.13 -7.36
CA ALA A 46 -10.25 5.52 -7.16
C ALA A 46 -11.07 4.44 -6.48
N VAL A 47 -10.53 3.87 -5.39
CA VAL A 47 -11.17 2.83 -4.60
C VAL A 47 -11.27 3.25 -3.15
N ARG A 48 -12.09 2.53 -2.37
CA ARG A 48 -12.21 2.69 -0.93
C ARG A 48 -11.97 1.36 -0.25
N PHE A 49 -11.18 1.41 0.84
CA PHE A 49 -11.00 0.25 1.71
C PHE A 49 -11.95 0.37 2.91
N GLU A 50 -12.57 -0.74 3.25
CA GLU A 50 -13.40 -0.83 4.46
C GLU A 50 -12.49 -0.85 5.70
N PRO A 51 -13.00 -0.45 6.89
CA PRO A 51 -12.16 -0.46 8.10
C PRO A 51 -11.51 -1.81 8.40
N HIS A 52 -12.22 -2.92 8.16
CA HIS A 52 -11.65 -4.25 8.38
C HIS A 52 -10.54 -4.57 7.39
N GLU A 53 -10.63 -4.05 6.16
CA GLU A 53 -9.56 -4.20 5.18
C GLU A 53 -8.31 -3.45 5.60
N LEU A 54 -8.47 -2.22 6.09
CA LEU A 54 -7.35 -1.41 6.56
C LEU A 54 -6.58 -2.12 7.66
N ALA A 55 -7.28 -2.83 8.55
CA ALA A 55 -6.65 -3.57 9.63
C ALA A 55 -5.88 -4.80 9.14
N GLU A 56 -6.28 -5.36 8.00
CA GLU A 56 -5.69 -6.59 7.45
C GLU A 56 -4.58 -6.34 6.44
N LEU A 57 -4.56 -5.17 5.79
CA LEU A 57 -3.59 -4.85 4.75
C LEU A 57 -2.28 -4.41 5.40
N LYS A 58 -1.28 -5.28 5.38
CA LYS A 58 -0.01 -5.05 6.07
C LYS A 58 1.20 -5.07 5.13
N SER A 59 1.00 -5.37 3.85
CA SER A 59 2.10 -5.45 2.88
C SER A 59 1.62 -4.99 1.51
N LEU A 60 2.57 -4.74 0.61
CA LEU A 60 2.21 -4.42 -0.78
C LEU A 60 1.46 -5.57 -1.43
N ALA A 61 1.84 -6.81 -1.11
CA ALA A 61 1.15 -7.99 -1.64
C ALA A 61 -0.30 -8.02 -1.18
N ASP A 62 -0.56 -7.69 0.09
CA ASP A 62 -1.93 -7.64 0.61
C ASP A 62 -2.74 -6.55 -0.11
N ILE A 63 -2.14 -5.39 -0.32
CA ILE A 63 -2.80 -4.27 -1.01
C ILE A 63 -3.12 -4.67 -2.45
N GLN A 64 -2.18 -5.30 -3.13
CA GLN A 64 -2.39 -5.77 -4.49
C GLN A 64 -3.58 -6.73 -4.56
N GLN A 65 -3.62 -7.68 -3.65
CA GLN A 65 -4.68 -8.68 -3.62
C GLN A 65 -6.04 -8.02 -3.37
N ALA A 66 -6.10 -7.06 -2.46
CA ALA A 66 -7.34 -6.33 -2.17
C ALA A 66 -7.81 -5.54 -3.39
N LEU A 67 -6.90 -4.89 -4.10
CA LEU A 67 -7.22 -4.15 -5.32
C LEU A 67 -7.75 -5.09 -6.40
N GLN A 68 -7.11 -6.24 -6.60
CA GLN A 68 -7.57 -7.23 -7.56
C GLN A 68 -8.98 -7.72 -7.23
N SER A 69 -9.27 -7.92 -5.95
CA SER A 69 -10.61 -8.32 -5.50
C SER A 69 -11.66 -7.25 -5.82
N LYS A 70 -11.26 -5.99 -5.92
CA LYS A 70 -12.15 -4.88 -6.27
C LYS A 70 -12.21 -4.65 -7.78
N GLY A 71 -11.56 -5.50 -8.57
CA GLY A 71 -11.57 -5.38 -10.02
C GLY A 71 -10.54 -4.41 -10.59
N VAL A 72 -9.55 -4.02 -9.80
CA VAL A 72 -8.51 -3.09 -10.23
C VAL A 72 -7.31 -3.87 -10.75
N ALA A 73 -6.83 -3.50 -11.93
CA ALA A 73 -5.62 -4.10 -12.51
C ALA A 73 -4.39 -3.42 -11.90
N VAL A 74 -3.56 -4.21 -11.20
CA VAL A 74 -2.32 -3.72 -10.57
C VAL A 74 -1.14 -4.61 -10.90
#